data_6fe758a485c30220f0a892c04b7ab308
#
_entry.id   6fe758a485c30220f0a892c04b7ab308
#
_cell.length_a   1.000
_cell.length_b   1.000
_cell.length_c   1.000
_cell.angle_alpha   90.00
_cell.angle_beta   90.00
_cell.angle_gamma   90.00
#
_symmetry.space_group_name_H-M   'P 1'
#
loop_
_entity.id
_entity.type
_entity.pdbx_description
1 polymer ?
#
loop_
_entity_poly.entity_id
_entity_poly.type
_entity_poly.pdbx_seq_one_letter_code
_entity_poly.pdbx_strand_id
1 'polypeptide(L)'
;MKKQLIRVFGLFALLLSEVSFSDGEHQIFELGDFQLENGEILPSAFLSYVTHGALNEEKDNLVLVPSAYLGDHHGFDFLIEEDKALSPDTYFIVATDMFQNGYSSSPSNTPAPFNGPNFPTVEIRDNVTAQYRLLTEMFGVSEAAAIIGFSMGAQQSFQWAVSYPNFIRKTVGICGSAIEHPHGSVRLEGFKSAIMTDAAYMGGSYIDPPILGLEAGGTHWAAWGTSQEWFRLGLY
;
A
#
# COMPACT_ATOMS: atom_id res chain seq x y z
N MET A 1 27.98 37.20 -54.28
CA MET A 1 27.63 37.47 -52.87
C MET A 1 26.77 36.33 -52.35
N LYS A 2 27.39 35.40 -51.59
CA LYS A 2 26.72 34.24 -51.02
C LYS A 2 26.24 34.63 -49.62
N LYS A 3 24.91 34.61 -49.40
CA LYS A 3 24.33 34.75 -48.08
C LYS A 3 24.42 33.39 -47.36
N GLN A 4 25.21 33.30 -46.33
CA GLN A 4 25.21 32.15 -45.42
C GLN A 4 23.98 32.23 -44.53
N LEU A 5 23.15 31.17 -44.60
CA LEU A 5 22.04 30.96 -43.72
C LEU A 5 22.57 30.24 -42.49
N ILE A 6 22.67 30.95 -41.36
CA ILE A 6 22.99 30.34 -40.07
C ILE A 6 21.73 29.66 -39.57
N ARG A 7 21.73 28.30 -39.62
CA ARG A 7 20.72 27.48 -38.94
C ARG A 7 21.08 27.42 -37.46
N VAL A 8 20.36 28.19 -36.65
CA VAL A 8 20.36 28.02 -35.19
C VAL A 8 19.50 26.80 -34.89
N PHE A 9 20.13 25.68 -34.64
CA PHE A 9 19.49 24.52 -34.00
C PHE A 9 19.30 24.86 -32.52
N GLY A 10 18.13 25.39 -32.20
CA GLY A 10 17.68 25.45 -30.82
C GLY A 10 17.46 24.06 -30.32
N LEU A 11 18.37 23.57 -29.45
CA LEU A 11 18.22 22.35 -28.67
C LEU A 11 17.14 22.65 -27.61
N PHE A 12 15.87 22.38 -27.94
CA PHE A 12 14.81 22.30 -26.95
C PHE A 12 15.04 21.01 -26.21
N ALA A 13 15.87 21.05 -25.18
CA ALA A 13 15.84 20.03 -24.16
C ALA A 13 14.45 20.10 -23.51
N LEU A 14 13.55 19.24 -23.94
CA LEU A 14 12.40 18.88 -23.14
C LEU A 14 12.98 18.28 -21.85
N LEU A 15 13.08 19.12 -20.83
CA LEU A 15 13.01 18.65 -19.45
C LEU A 15 11.63 18.04 -19.29
N LEU A 16 11.51 16.75 -19.60
CA LEU A 16 10.53 15.92 -18.95
C LEU A 16 10.92 15.98 -17.47
N SER A 17 10.41 16.98 -16.77
CA SER A 17 10.24 16.86 -15.34
C SER A 17 9.38 15.59 -15.20
N GLU A 18 10.01 14.50 -14.80
CA GLU A 18 9.28 13.46 -14.12
C GLU A 18 8.50 14.23 -13.06
N VAL A 19 7.19 14.28 -13.24
CA VAL A 19 6.28 14.64 -12.17
C VAL A 19 6.39 13.47 -11.24
N SER A 20 7.45 13.46 -10.43
CA SER A 20 7.45 12.76 -9.19
C SER A 20 6.29 13.37 -8.44
N PHE A 21 5.17 12.67 -8.40
CA PHE A 21 4.20 12.90 -7.35
C PHE A 21 4.96 12.57 -6.08
N SER A 22 5.60 13.59 -5.52
CA SER A 22 6.03 13.55 -4.14
C SER A 22 4.72 13.45 -3.36
N ASP A 23 4.44 12.25 -2.92
CA ASP A 23 3.28 11.89 -2.12
C ASP A 23 3.36 12.46 -0.68
N GLY A 24 4.17 13.48 -0.50
CA GLY A 24 4.56 13.99 0.79
C GLY A 24 5.79 13.26 1.33
N GLU A 25 6.30 13.70 2.45
CA GLU A 25 7.47 13.09 3.10
C GLU A 25 7.04 11.84 3.88
N HIS A 26 6.93 10.69 3.20
CA HIS A 26 6.79 9.43 3.93
C HIS A 26 8.07 9.12 4.72
N GLN A 27 7.86 8.53 5.88
CA GLN A 27 8.91 8.15 6.81
C GLN A 27 9.14 6.65 6.73
N ILE A 28 10.35 6.22 7.09
CA ILE A 28 10.71 4.81 7.13
C ILE A 28 10.95 4.39 8.57
N PHE A 29 10.32 3.30 8.96
CA PHE A 29 10.60 2.60 10.21
C PHE A 29 11.36 1.31 9.92
N GLU A 30 12.62 1.27 10.32
CA GLU A 30 13.49 0.11 10.14
C GLU A 30 13.09 -1.00 11.12
N LEU A 31 12.75 -2.16 10.56
CA LEU A 31 12.39 -3.36 11.33
C LEU A 31 13.58 -4.31 11.53
N GLY A 32 14.66 -4.13 10.74
CA GLY A 32 15.78 -5.07 10.71
C GLY A 32 15.38 -6.42 10.10
N ASP A 33 16.03 -7.48 10.56
CA ASP A 33 15.66 -8.84 10.16
C ASP A 33 14.33 -9.21 10.82
N PHE A 34 13.27 -9.27 10.01
CA PHE A 34 11.91 -9.45 10.47
C PHE A 34 11.45 -10.89 10.26
N GLN A 35 11.11 -11.57 11.35
CA GLN A 35 10.58 -12.94 11.29
C GLN A 35 9.11 -12.92 10.89
N LEU A 36 8.79 -13.63 9.81
CA LEU A 36 7.43 -13.81 9.29
C LEU A 36 6.71 -14.97 10.00
N GLU A 37 5.39 -14.97 9.92
CA GLU A 37 4.52 -16.02 10.48
C GLU A 37 4.87 -17.44 9.98
N ASN A 38 5.29 -17.54 8.72
CA ASN A 38 5.71 -18.81 8.12
C ASN A 38 7.10 -19.28 8.57
N GLY A 39 7.79 -18.49 9.41
CA GLY A 39 9.12 -18.80 9.95
C GLY A 39 10.29 -18.32 9.07
N GLU A 40 10.02 -17.76 7.87
CA GLU A 40 11.06 -17.14 7.05
C GLU A 40 11.51 -15.79 7.64
N ILE A 41 12.67 -15.31 7.22
CA ILE A 41 13.19 -14.00 7.62
C ILE A 41 13.13 -13.08 6.42
N LEU A 42 12.49 -11.94 6.57
CA LEU A 42 12.58 -10.81 5.64
C LEU A 42 13.75 -9.93 6.10
N PRO A 43 14.90 -9.96 5.40
CA PRO A 43 16.07 -9.25 5.82
C PRO A 43 15.93 -7.74 5.60
N SER A 44 16.47 -6.97 6.54
CA SER A 44 16.46 -5.50 6.49
C SER A 44 15.08 -4.93 6.17
N ALA A 45 14.05 -5.52 6.76
CA ALA A 45 12.68 -5.10 6.55
C ALA A 45 12.43 -3.68 7.04
N PHE A 46 11.55 -2.97 6.37
CA PHE A 46 11.11 -1.64 6.76
C PHE A 46 9.65 -1.41 6.42
N LEU A 47 9.03 -0.52 7.17
CA LEU A 47 7.66 -0.06 6.99
C LEU A 47 7.66 1.42 6.63
N SER A 48 7.02 1.78 5.51
CA SER A 48 6.76 3.16 5.11
C SER A 48 5.47 3.65 5.79
N TYR A 49 5.45 4.90 6.21
CA TYR A 49 4.29 5.52 6.84
C TYR A 49 4.33 7.04 6.73
N VAL A 50 3.18 7.67 6.88
CA VAL A 50 3.03 9.11 7.09
C VAL A 50 2.25 9.38 8.36
N THR A 51 2.40 10.59 8.93
CA THR A 51 1.69 11.01 10.13
C THR A 51 0.97 12.33 9.89
N HIS A 52 -0.23 12.48 10.47
CA HIS A 52 -0.97 13.73 10.49
C HIS A 52 -1.34 14.08 11.93
N GLY A 53 -1.36 15.37 12.25
CA GLY A 53 -1.64 15.84 13.60
C GLY A 53 -0.49 15.62 14.58
N ALA A 54 -0.78 15.68 15.88
CA ALA A 54 0.20 15.55 16.95
C ALA A 54 -0.24 14.53 18.00
N LEU A 55 0.71 13.68 18.43
CA LEU A 55 0.49 12.78 19.55
C LEU A 55 0.41 13.59 20.85
N ASN A 56 -0.69 13.41 21.60
CA ASN A 56 -0.87 14.10 22.87
C ASN A 56 0.04 13.54 23.98
N GLU A 57 0.11 14.25 25.13
CA GLU A 57 0.99 13.86 26.25
C GLU A 57 0.60 12.49 26.85
N GLU A 58 -0.68 12.18 26.87
CA GLU A 58 -1.26 10.92 27.35
C GLU A 58 -1.05 9.78 26.36
N LYS A 59 -0.67 10.07 25.12
CA LYS A 59 -0.47 9.11 24.02
C LYS A 59 -1.69 8.24 23.73
N ASP A 60 -2.89 8.80 23.87
CA ASP A 60 -4.16 8.07 23.77
C ASP A 60 -5.03 8.50 22.58
N ASN A 61 -4.55 9.43 21.74
CA ASN A 61 -5.24 9.94 20.56
C ASN A 61 -4.76 9.34 19.22
N LEU A 62 -3.96 8.27 19.24
CA LEU A 62 -3.46 7.66 18.02
C LEU A 62 -4.56 6.90 17.27
N VAL A 63 -4.67 7.15 15.97
CA VAL A 63 -5.48 6.38 15.02
C VAL A 63 -4.57 5.77 13.97
N LEU A 64 -4.61 4.45 13.80
CA LEU A 64 -3.90 3.74 12.74
C LEU A 64 -4.80 3.57 11.51
N VAL A 65 -4.23 3.85 10.34
CA VAL A 65 -4.90 3.72 9.03
C VAL A 65 -4.03 2.86 8.11
N PRO A 66 -4.21 1.53 8.09
CA PRO A 66 -3.45 0.67 7.20
C PRO A 66 -3.92 0.78 5.75
N SER A 67 -2.98 0.75 4.81
CA SER A 67 -3.26 0.78 3.37
C SER A 67 -4.07 -0.44 2.91
N ALA A 68 -4.78 -0.29 1.80
CA ALA A 68 -5.54 -1.34 1.15
C ALA A 68 -4.75 -2.00 0.01
N TYR A 69 -5.29 -3.08 -0.55
CA TYR A 69 -4.75 -3.71 -1.76
C TYR A 69 -4.74 -2.72 -2.93
N LEU A 70 -3.62 -2.63 -3.64
CA LEU A 70 -3.34 -1.66 -4.70
C LEU A 70 -3.39 -0.18 -4.22
N GLY A 71 -3.39 0.06 -2.92
CA GLY A 71 -3.37 1.38 -2.33
C GLY A 71 -2.11 1.63 -1.52
N ASP A 72 -2.00 2.88 -1.06
CA ASP A 72 -0.93 3.37 -0.22
C ASP A 72 -1.51 4.15 0.97
N HIS A 73 -0.64 4.88 1.68
CA HIS A 73 -1.01 5.70 2.84
C HIS A 73 -1.99 6.85 2.53
N HIS A 74 -2.20 7.20 1.26
CA HIS A 74 -3.18 8.22 0.84
C HIS A 74 -4.64 7.74 0.80
N GLY A 75 -4.88 6.44 1.00
CA GLY A 75 -6.20 5.84 0.86
C GLY A 75 -7.33 6.49 1.67
N PHE A 76 -7.00 7.25 2.71
CA PHE A 76 -7.93 7.93 3.58
C PHE A 76 -7.77 9.46 3.63
N ASP A 77 -6.95 10.07 2.78
CA ASP A 77 -6.72 11.53 2.77
C ASP A 77 -8.03 12.32 2.70
N PHE A 78 -9.01 11.81 1.97
CA PHE A 78 -10.35 12.41 1.86
C PHE A 78 -11.11 12.51 3.20
N LEU A 79 -10.67 11.83 4.25
CA LEU A 79 -11.20 11.91 5.61
C LEU A 79 -10.25 12.64 6.59
N ILE A 80 -9.03 12.99 6.15
CA ILE A 80 -7.98 13.58 6.99
C ILE A 80 -7.92 15.09 6.72
N GLU A 81 -8.82 15.83 7.35
CA GLU A 81 -8.90 17.30 7.31
C GLU A 81 -9.52 17.81 8.62
N GLU A 82 -9.42 19.11 8.93
CA GLU A 82 -9.90 19.73 10.18
C GLU A 82 -11.37 19.40 10.48
N ASP A 83 -12.23 19.45 9.47
CA ASP A 83 -13.67 19.23 9.61
C ASP A 83 -14.12 17.79 9.29
N LYS A 84 -13.19 16.85 9.15
CA LYS A 84 -13.48 15.48 8.79
C LYS A 84 -13.42 14.54 9.99
N ALA A 85 -13.82 13.28 9.73
CA ALA A 85 -13.85 12.24 10.77
C ALA A 85 -12.47 11.94 11.38
N LEU A 86 -11.40 12.12 10.61
CA LEU A 86 -10.00 11.96 11.01
C LEU A 86 -9.33 13.35 11.07
N SER A 87 -9.87 14.25 11.93
CA SER A 87 -9.28 15.57 12.12
C SER A 87 -7.90 15.47 12.77
N PRO A 88 -6.85 16.03 12.14
CA PRO A 88 -5.51 16.11 12.71
C PRO A 88 -5.39 17.02 13.92
N ASP A 89 -6.39 17.89 14.18
CA ASP A 89 -6.47 18.68 15.41
C ASP A 89 -6.85 17.83 16.64
N THR A 90 -7.49 16.69 16.41
CA THR A 90 -7.96 15.79 17.46
C THR A 90 -7.11 14.55 17.59
N TYR A 91 -6.71 13.98 16.45
CA TYR A 91 -6.03 12.69 16.38
C TYR A 91 -4.60 12.82 15.86
N PHE A 92 -3.74 11.97 16.39
CA PHE A 92 -2.48 11.63 15.76
C PHE A 92 -2.71 10.42 14.86
N ILE A 93 -2.73 10.67 13.56
CA ILE A 93 -3.05 9.66 12.55
C ILE A 93 -1.76 9.11 12.01
N VAL A 94 -1.61 7.78 12.02
CA VAL A 94 -0.50 7.05 11.43
C VAL A 94 -1.05 6.22 10.26
N ALA A 95 -0.77 6.64 9.05
CA ALA A 95 -1.15 5.92 7.83
C ALA A 95 0.05 5.09 7.36
N THR A 96 -0.12 3.77 7.26
CA THR A 96 0.98 2.84 6.96
C THR A 96 0.81 2.17 5.62
N ASP A 97 1.93 1.97 4.92
CA ASP A 97 2.02 1.14 3.74
C ASP A 97 2.24 -0.32 4.14
N MET A 98 1.45 -1.23 3.59
CA MET A 98 1.69 -2.65 3.85
C MET A 98 2.89 -3.17 3.08
N PHE A 99 3.50 -4.25 3.55
CA PHE A 99 4.48 -4.99 2.77
C PHE A 99 3.92 -5.35 1.39
N GLN A 100 4.78 -5.38 0.38
CA GLN A 100 4.48 -5.71 -1.01
C GLN A 100 3.72 -4.62 -1.80
N ASN A 101 3.49 -3.43 -1.24
CA ASN A 101 2.85 -2.34 -2.00
C ASN A 101 3.84 -1.46 -2.79
N GLY A 102 5.16 -1.67 -2.63
CA GLY A 102 6.21 -0.90 -3.31
C GLY A 102 6.84 0.19 -2.45
N TYR A 103 6.16 0.70 -1.41
CA TYR A 103 6.67 1.70 -0.48
C TYR A 103 7.33 1.07 0.75
N SER A 104 6.70 0.09 1.39
CA SER A 104 7.35 -0.78 2.38
C SER A 104 8.14 -1.88 1.70
N SER A 105 8.84 -2.72 2.47
CA SER A 105 9.60 -3.87 1.93
C SER A 105 8.76 -4.65 0.93
N SER A 106 9.28 -4.80 -0.28
CA SER A 106 8.57 -5.32 -1.45
C SER A 106 9.52 -6.08 -2.37
N PRO A 107 9.02 -6.93 -3.27
CA PRO A 107 9.85 -7.59 -4.28
C PRO A 107 10.73 -6.63 -5.09
N SER A 108 10.27 -5.39 -5.30
CA SER A 108 10.95 -4.38 -6.12
C SER A 108 12.05 -3.62 -5.39
N ASN A 109 12.05 -3.57 -4.07
CA ASN A 109 12.99 -2.77 -3.27
C ASN A 109 13.80 -3.57 -2.24
N THR A 110 13.59 -4.88 -2.17
CA THR A 110 14.38 -5.77 -1.29
C THR A 110 15.64 -6.23 -2.02
N PRO A 111 16.81 -6.25 -1.36
CA PRO A 111 18.05 -6.70 -1.98
C PRO A 111 18.03 -8.18 -2.38
N ALA A 112 18.80 -8.53 -3.41
CA ALA A 112 19.05 -9.93 -3.75
C ALA A 112 19.69 -10.68 -2.54
N PRO A 113 19.38 -11.95 -2.33
CA PRO A 113 18.58 -12.85 -3.19
C PRO A 113 17.07 -12.82 -2.95
N PHE A 114 16.57 -11.96 -2.09
CA PHE A 114 15.16 -11.91 -1.66
C PHE A 114 14.28 -10.98 -2.49
N ASN A 115 14.78 -10.49 -3.62
CA ASN A 115 14.03 -9.62 -4.54
C ASN A 115 13.21 -10.41 -5.57
N GLY A 116 12.29 -9.73 -6.25
CA GLY A 116 11.48 -10.30 -7.32
C GLY A 116 10.73 -11.56 -6.87
N PRO A 117 10.79 -12.67 -7.64
CA PRO A 117 10.07 -13.89 -7.34
C PRO A 117 10.56 -14.62 -6.07
N ASN A 118 11.70 -14.22 -5.52
CA ASN A 118 12.27 -14.81 -4.30
C ASN A 118 11.86 -14.04 -3.03
N PHE A 119 11.04 -13.01 -3.16
CA PHE A 119 10.51 -12.29 -2.00
C PHE A 119 9.68 -13.24 -1.15
N PRO A 120 9.88 -13.27 0.18
CA PRO A 120 9.15 -14.17 1.06
C PRO A 120 7.64 -13.95 1.00
N THR A 121 6.87 -14.98 1.30
CA THR A 121 5.42 -14.85 1.42
C THR A 121 5.06 -14.11 2.69
N VAL A 122 4.38 -12.99 2.55
CA VAL A 122 3.92 -12.14 3.64
C VAL A 122 2.42 -12.29 3.84
N GLU A 123 2.00 -12.45 5.08
CA GLU A 123 0.60 -12.54 5.49
C GLU A 123 0.10 -11.23 6.10
N ILE A 124 -1.22 -11.11 6.28
CA ILE A 124 -1.83 -9.95 6.96
C ILE A 124 -1.28 -9.80 8.38
N ARG A 125 -1.04 -10.91 9.08
CA ARG A 125 -0.51 -10.91 10.44
C ARG A 125 0.91 -10.32 10.52
N ASP A 126 1.73 -10.52 9.50
CA ASP A 126 3.06 -9.90 9.41
C ASP A 126 2.97 -8.39 9.35
N ASN A 127 2.06 -7.86 8.53
CA ASN A 127 1.80 -6.42 8.46
C ASN A 127 1.34 -5.86 9.80
N VAL A 128 0.43 -6.55 10.47
CA VAL A 128 -0.08 -6.15 11.80
C VAL A 128 1.04 -6.16 12.85
N THR A 129 1.93 -7.15 12.82
CA THR A 129 3.10 -7.23 13.71
C THR A 129 4.08 -6.09 13.45
N ALA A 130 4.35 -5.77 12.19
CA ALA A 130 5.21 -4.65 11.80
C ALA A 130 4.63 -3.29 12.27
N GLN A 131 3.33 -3.09 12.06
CA GLN A 131 2.61 -1.92 12.53
C GLN A 131 2.62 -1.81 14.06
N TYR A 132 2.42 -2.92 14.77
CA TYR A 132 2.50 -2.94 16.23
C TYR A 132 3.87 -2.48 16.73
N ARG A 133 4.95 -2.96 16.10
CA ARG A 133 6.30 -2.51 16.40
C ARG A 133 6.49 -1.02 16.14
N LEU A 134 6.01 -0.51 15.01
CA LEU A 134 6.03 0.92 14.72
C LEU A 134 5.36 1.73 15.84
N LEU A 135 4.14 1.36 16.23
CA LEU A 135 3.39 2.11 17.22
C LEU A 135 4.03 2.06 18.61
N THR A 136 4.58 0.92 19.00
CA THR A 136 5.18 0.73 20.34
C THR A 136 6.62 1.20 20.42
N GLU A 137 7.46 0.88 19.44
CA GLU A 137 8.89 1.17 19.47
C GLU A 137 9.20 2.62 19.07
N MET A 138 8.53 3.14 18.03
CA MET A 138 8.79 4.50 17.52
C MET A 138 8.02 5.57 18.30
N PHE A 139 6.71 5.35 18.53
CA PHE A 139 5.86 6.34 19.20
C PHE A 139 5.69 6.09 20.71
N GLY A 140 6.05 4.90 21.18
CA GLY A 140 5.90 4.53 22.60
C GLY A 140 4.44 4.53 23.05
N VAL A 141 3.51 4.17 22.14
CA VAL A 141 2.08 4.08 22.41
C VAL A 141 1.77 2.71 22.99
N SER A 142 0.96 2.65 24.03
CA SER A 142 0.50 1.40 24.64
C SER A 142 -0.96 1.07 24.33
N GLU A 143 -1.69 2.03 23.76
CA GLU A 143 -3.09 1.87 23.37
C GLU A 143 -3.41 2.82 22.21
N ALA A 144 -4.14 2.35 21.20
CA ALA A 144 -4.63 3.17 20.08
C ALA A 144 -6.11 3.50 20.25
N ALA A 145 -6.50 4.74 19.97
CA ALA A 145 -7.88 5.19 20.00
C ALA A 145 -8.75 4.43 18.99
N ALA A 146 -8.20 4.19 17.80
CA ALA A 146 -8.88 3.40 16.77
C ALA A 146 -7.90 2.82 15.76
N ILE A 147 -8.38 1.78 15.04
CA ILE A 147 -7.86 1.36 13.73
C ILE A 147 -8.99 1.45 12.72
N ILE A 148 -8.71 2.05 11.58
CA ILE A 148 -9.68 2.26 10.51
C ILE A 148 -9.08 1.78 9.21
N GLY A 149 -9.68 0.75 8.60
CA GLY A 149 -9.19 0.20 7.33
C GLY A 149 -10.30 -0.02 6.32
N PHE A 150 -9.93 0.09 5.05
CA PHE A 150 -10.79 -0.20 3.91
C PHE A 150 -10.30 -1.46 3.19
N SER A 151 -11.21 -2.32 2.72
CA SER A 151 -10.87 -3.53 1.94
C SER A 151 -9.83 -4.40 2.67
N MET A 152 -8.64 -4.60 2.12
CA MET A 152 -7.55 -5.32 2.79
C MET A 152 -7.03 -4.59 4.05
N GLY A 153 -7.15 -3.26 4.11
CA GLY A 153 -6.93 -2.51 5.34
C GLY A 153 -7.94 -2.87 6.44
N ALA A 154 -9.20 -3.18 6.07
CA ALA A 154 -10.18 -3.69 7.02
C ALA A 154 -9.83 -5.12 7.51
N GLN A 155 -9.29 -5.96 6.65
CA GLN A 155 -8.76 -7.28 7.06
C GLN A 155 -7.62 -7.12 8.08
N GLN A 156 -6.71 -6.17 7.86
CA GLN A 156 -5.68 -5.82 8.84
C GLN A 156 -6.31 -5.32 10.15
N SER A 157 -7.34 -4.47 10.08
CA SER A 157 -8.04 -3.98 11.27
C SER A 157 -8.70 -5.11 12.08
N PHE A 158 -9.30 -6.10 11.42
CA PHE A 158 -9.82 -7.29 12.11
C PHE A 158 -8.70 -8.15 12.70
N GLN A 159 -7.59 -8.32 11.99
CA GLN A 159 -6.44 -9.05 12.52
C GLN A 159 -5.85 -8.36 13.76
N TRP A 160 -5.80 -7.04 13.77
CA TRP A 160 -5.40 -6.27 14.95
C TRP A 160 -6.29 -6.56 16.16
N ALA A 161 -7.60 -6.56 15.98
CA ALA A 161 -8.55 -6.85 17.06
C ALA A 161 -8.37 -8.26 17.66
N VAL A 162 -7.85 -9.19 16.86
CA VAL A 162 -7.56 -10.56 17.32
C VAL A 162 -6.17 -10.69 17.95
N SER A 163 -5.15 -10.09 17.32
CA SER A 163 -3.75 -10.21 17.77
C SER A 163 -3.46 -9.37 19.00
N TYR A 164 -4.04 -8.17 19.06
CA TYR A 164 -3.77 -7.19 20.12
C TYR A 164 -5.06 -6.58 20.71
N PRO A 165 -5.97 -7.40 21.27
CA PRO A 165 -7.32 -6.97 21.68
C PRO A 165 -7.32 -5.91 22.77
N ASN A 166 -6.26 -5.84 23.57
CA ASN A 166 -6.13 -4.86 24.65
C ASN A 166 -5.40 -3.57 24.24
N PHE A 167 -4.89 -3.53 22.99
CA PHE A 167 -4.16 -2.37 22.47
C PHE A 167 -5.09 -1.38 21.75
N ILE A 168 -6.27 -1.82 21.32
CA ILE A 168 -7.15 -1.04 20.46
C ILE A 168 -8.49 -0.81 21.14
N ARG A 169 -8.91 0.47 21.27
CA ARG A 169 -10.23 0.82 21.80
C ARG A 169 -11.35 0.57 20.80
N LYS A 170 -11.12 0.85 19.51
CA LYS A 170 -12.14 0.74 18.44
C LYS A 170 -11.54 0.19 17.16
N THR A 171 -12.28 -0.69 16.51
CA THR A 171 -11.92 -1.23 15.19
C THR A 171 -13.02 -0.88 14.20
N VAL A 172 -12.64 -0.25 13.10
CA VAL A 172 -13.54 0.10 12.00
C VAL A 172 -13.06 -0.58 10.73
N GLY A 173 -13.80 -1.57 10.27
CA GLY A 173 -13.54 -2.27 9.00
C GLY A 173 -14.57 -1.88 7.96
N ILE A 174 -14.14 -1.28 6.85
CA ILE A 174 -15.01 -0.83 5.77
C ILE A 174 -14.78 -1.72 4.55
N CYS A 175 -15.83 -2.34 4.02
CA CYS A 175 -15.80 -3.17 2.80
C CYS A 175 -14.78 -4.31 2.83
N GLY A 176 -14.46 -4.84 4.01
CA GLY A 176 -13.57 -5.98 4.22
C GLY A 176 -14.28 -7.15 4.88
N SER A 177 -13.61 -8.29 4.90
CA SER A 177 -14.08 -9.52 5.54
C SER A 177 -13.02 -10.08 6.49
N ALA A 178 -13.44 -10.74 7.57
CA ALA A 178 -12.52 -11.43 8.48
C ALA A 178 -11.94 -12.71 7.85
N ILE A 179 -12.63 -13.28 6.88
CA ILE A 179 -12.21 -14.47 6.11
C ILE A 179 -12.54 -14.21 4.65
N GLU A 180 -11.55 -14.42 3.76
CA GLU A 180 -11.80 -14.30 2.33
C GLU A 180 -12.78 -15.38 1.84
N HIS A 181 -13.81 -14.96 1.14
CA HIS A 181 -14.80 -15.86 0.58
C HIS A 181 -14.24 -16.56 -0.66
N PRO A 182 -14.53 -17.87 -0.90
CA PRO A 182 -14.02 -18.59 -2.06
C PRO A 182 -14.24 -17.89 -3.41
N HIS A 183 -15.34 -17.17 -3.57
CA HIS A 183 -15.61 -16.37 -4.76
C HIS A 183 -14.62 -15.20 -4.94
N GLY A 184 -14.22 -14.54 -3.84
CA GLY A 184 -13.16 -13.53 -3.86
C GLY A 184 -11.80 -14.12 -4.23
N SER A 185 -11.49 -15.30 -3.69
CA SER A 185 -10.25 -16.02 -4.03
C SER A 185 -10.18 -16.35 -5.53
N VAL A 186 -11.27 -16.84 -6.13
CA VAL A 186 -11.34 -17.12 -7.58
C VAL A 186 -11.10 -15.84 -8.40
N ARG A 187 -11.66 -14.72 -7.99
CA ARG A 187 -11.44 -13.42 -8.62
C ARG A 187 -9.96 -13.04 -8.60
N LEU A 188 -9.31 -13.13 -7.43
CA LEU A 188 -7.89 -12.81 -7.26
C LEU A 188 -6.99 -13.76 -8.08
N GLU A 189 -7.30 -15.05 -8.08
CA GLU A 189 -6.58 -16.03 -8.91
C GLU A 189 -6.76 -15.75 -10.41
N GLY A 190 -7.93 -15.31 -10.84
CA GLY A 190 -8.16 -14.91 -12.24
C GLY A 190 -7.33 -13.69 -12.64
N PHE A 191 -7.25 -12.67 -11.79
CA PHE A 191 -6.41 -11.50 -12.00
C PHE A 191 -4.92 -11.88 -12.08
N LYS A 192 -4.44 -12.65 -11.11
CA LYS A 192 -3.06 -13.16 -11.05
C LYS A 192 -2.72 -13.98 -12.29
N SER A 193 -3.60 -14.91 -12.68
CA SER A 193 -3.39 -15.76 -13.84
C SER A 193 -3.27 -14.97 -15.14
N ALA A 194 -4.06 -13.90 -15.30
CA ALA A 194 -3.97 -13.04 -16.48
C ALA A 194 -2.56 -12.43 -16.63
N ILE A 195 -1.97 -11.96 -15.54
CA ILE A 195 -0.61 -11.41 -15.54
C ILE A 195 0.43 -12.51 -15.79
N MET A 196 0.31 -13.64 -15.10
CA MET A 196 1.30 -14.73 -15.16
C MET A 196 1.35 -15.44 -16.51
N THR A 197 0.30 -15.35 -17.35
CA THR A 197 0.27 -15.92 -18.70
C THR A 197 0.96 -15.05 -19.74
N ASP A 198 1.30 -13.80 -19.44
CA ASP A 198 2.12 -12.98 -20.31
C ASP A 198 3.55 -13.53 -20.35
N ALA A 199 4.07 -13.74 -21.57
CA ALA A 199 5.43 -14.24 -21.76
C ALA A 199 6.49 -13.29 -21.16
N ALA A 200 6.21 -11.98 -21.12
CA ALA A 200 7.10 -10.98 -20.53
C ALA A 200 7.17 -11.08 -18.98
N TYR A 201 6.21 -11.76 -18.34
CA TYR A 201 6.22 -11.95 -16.89
C TYR A 201 7.41 -12.78 -16.40
N MET A 202 7.88 -13.76 -17.19
CA MET A 202 9.07 -14.57 -16.93
C MET A 202 9.12 -15.18 -15.51
N GLY A 203 7.96 -15.62 -14.99
CA GLY A 203 7.88 -16.19 -13.65
C GLY A 203 8.16 -15.19 -12.50
N GLY A 204 7.97 -13.90 -12.75
CA GLY A 204 8.26 -12.81 -11.80
C GLY A 204 9.65 -12.18 -11.96
N SER A 205 10.47 -12.69 -12.89
CA SER A 205 11.81 -12.17 -13.20
C SER A 205 11.81 -11.19 -14.38
N TYR A 206 10.71 -10.46 -14.59
CA TYR A 206 10.57 -9.51 -15.69
C TYR A 206 11.53 -8.31 -15.49
N ILE A 207 12.00 -7.77 -16.63
CA ILE A 207 12.77 -6.53 -16.69
C ILE A 207 11.83 -5.37 -17.05
N ASP A 208 11.04 -5.58 -18.12
CA ASP A 208 9.98 -4.66 -18.52
C ASP A 208 8.63 -5.18 -18.02
N PRO A 209 7.70 -4.30 -17.63
CA PRO A 209 6.38 -4.73 -17.16
C PRO A 209 5.66 -5.63 -18.16
N PRO A 210 4.98 -6.71 -17.73
CA PRO A 210 4.19 -7.60 -18.58
C PRO A 210 2.87 -6.91 -19.00
N ILE A 211 2.95 -6.00 -19.97
CA ILE A 211 1.87 -5.06 -20.34
C ILE A 211 0.60 -5.80 -20.76
N LEU A 212 0.71 -6.84 -21.59
CA LEU A 212 -0.47 -7.59 -22.05
C LEU A 212 -1.19 -8.28 -20.88
N GLY A 213 -0.42 -8.84 -19.96
CA GLY A 213 -0.95 -9.45 -18.75
C GLY A 213 -1.60 -8.45 -17.82
N LEU A 214 -1.01 -7.25 -17.69
CA LEU A 214 -1.57 -6.15 -16.88
C LEU A 214 -2.88 -5.62 -17.50
N GLU A 215 -2.95 -5.43 -18.81
CA GLU A 215 -4.17 -5.03 -19.52
C GLU A 215 -5.29 -6.07 -19.38
N ALA A 216 -4.96 -7.36 -19.55
CA ALA A 216 -5.91 -8.45 -19.38
C ALA A 216 -6.40 -8.53 -17.90
N GLY A 217 -5.48 -8.38 -16.95
CA GLY A 217 -5.79 -8.33 -15.53
C GLY A 217 -6.68 -7.14 -15.17
N GLY A 218 -6.37 -5.95 -15.70
CA GLY A 218 -7.20 -4.75 -15.52
C GLY A 218 -8.62 -4.92 -16.07
N THR A 219 -8.75 -5.53 -17.25
CA THR A 219 -10.05 -5.88 -17.84
C THR A 219 -10.84 -6.83 -16.95
N HIS A 220 -10.18 -7.89 -16.44
CA HIS A 220 -10.80 -8.82 -15.49
C HIS A 220 -11.24 -8.09 -14.22
N TRP A 221 -10.37 -7.24 -13.66
CA TRP A 221 -10.65 -6.48 -12.44
C TRP A 221 -11.85 -5.53 -12.61
N ALA A 222 -11.94 -4.82 -13.74
CA ALA A 222 -13.02 -3.89 -14.02
C ALA A 222 -14.40 -4.55 -13.95
N ALA A 223 -14.52 -5.79 -14.44
CA ALA A 223 -15.77 -6.55 -14.39
C ALA A 223 -16.23 -6.91 -12.95
N TRP A 224 -15.31 -6.92 -11.99
CA TRP A 224 -15.59 -7.22 -10.58
C TRP A 224 -15.68 -5.97 -9.70
N GLY A 225 -14.94 -4.92 -10.06
CA GLY A 225 -14.86 -3.67 -9.28
C GLY A 225 -16.05 -2.73 -9.49
N THR A 226 -16.81 -2.92 -10.57
CA THR A 226 -17.93 -2.05 -10.95
C THR A 226 -19.21 -2.85 -11.16
N SER A 227 -20.36 -2.19 -10.97
CA SER A 227 -21.66 -2.84 -11.17
C SER A 227 -21.99 -3.01 -12.67
N GLN A 228 -22.84 -3.99 -13.00
CA GLN A 228 -23.35 -4.13 -14.36
C GLN A 228 -24.07 -2.86 -14.83
N GLU A 229 -24.77 -2.18 -13.93
CA GLU A 229 -25.49 -0.94 -14.25
C GLU A 229 -24.55 0.19 -14.61
N TRP A 230 -23.40 0.28 -13.96
CA TRP A 230 -22.36 1.25 -14.30
C TRP A 230 -21.93 1.14 -15.78
N PHE A 231 -21.74 -0.09 -16.26
CA PHE A 231 -21.45 -0.35 -17.67
C PHE A 231 -22.63 -0.02 -18.60
N ARG A 232 -23.88 -0.36 -18.20
CA ARG A 232 -25.07 -0.05 -19.01
C ARG A 232 -25.27 1.45 -19.18
N LEU A 233 -24.90 2.23 -18.18
CA LEU A 233 -25.00 3.70 -18.20
C LEU A 233 -23.82 4.39 -18.92
N GLY A 234 -22.82 3.63 -19.38
CA GLY A 234 -21.65 4.19 -20.08
C GLY A 234 -20.80 5.12 -19.21
N LEU A 235 -20.64 4.79 -17.94
CA LEU A 235 -19.88 5.61 -16.96
C LEU A 235 -18.37 5.31 -16.96
N TYR A 236 -17.87 4.53 -17.91
CA TYR A 236 -16.47 4.16 -18.11
C TYR A 236 -15.75 5.06 -19.12
#